data_ce1363a3a1722d25003e0d0a58dfb197
#
_entry.id   ce1363a3a1722d25003e0d0a58dfb197
#
_cell.length_a   1.000
_cell.length_b   1.000
_cell.length_c   1.000
_cell.angle_alpha   90.00
_cell.angle_beta   90.00
_cell.angle_gamma   90.00
#
_symmetry.space_group_name_H-M   'P 1'
#
loop_
_entity.id
_entity.type
_entity.pdbx_description
1 polymer ?
#
loop_
_entity_poly.entity_id
_entity_poly.type
_entity_poly.pdbx_seq_one_letter_code
_entity_poly.pdbx_strand_id
1 'polypeptide(L)'
;GSPTVYYGDEVGVCGWTDPDNRRTFPWGKEDKELFEFHKEMIRIHKDYEVLRTGALIYLISEAGMIGYGRFAADECVCVLIQTTEEKKTVRVPVWRLGMTDGSFMASMMSCGTEGFSIEAKLHEVKEGCIEVEVMPEGGIVLKSVEKAY
;
A
#
# COMPACT_ATOMS: atom_id res chain seq x y z
N GLY A 1 -7.64 -9.84 8.72
CA GLY A 1 -7.23 -9.87 10.12
C GLY A 1 -6.91 -8.49 10.66
N SER A 2 -6.56 -8.40 11.94
CA SER A 2 -6.15 -7.15 12.57
C SER A 2 -4.65 -6.96 12.39
N PRO A 3 -4.18 -5.82 11.85
CA PRO A 3 -2.76 -5.52 11.79
C PRO A 3 -2.17 -5.42 13.20
N THR A 4 -0.96 -5.90 13.38
CA THR A 4 -0.23 -5.81 14.64
C THR A 4 1.12 -5.15 14.38
N VAL A 5 1.45 -4.12 15.17
CA VAL A 5 2.76 -3.48 15.20
C VAL A 5 3.45 -3.92 16.48
N TYR A 6 4.62 -4.55 16.37
CA TYR A 6 5.45 -4.82 17.53
C TYR A 6 6.13 -3.51 17.98
N TYR A 7 6.22 -3.26 19.28
CA TYR A 7 6.75 -1.99 19.78
C TYR A 7 8.14 -1.69 19.20
N GLY A 8 8.31 -0.50 18.69
CA GLY A 8 9.56 -0.03 18.11
C GLY A 8 9.69 -0.25 16.61
N ASP A 9 8.86 -1.10 15.98
CA ASP A 9 8.85 -1.24 14.50
C ASP A 9 8.54 0.11 13.85
N GLU A 10 7.61 0.87 14.44
CA GLU A 10 7.18 2.18 13.96
C GLU A 10 8.25 3.26 14.01
N VAL A 11 9.36 3.00 14.69
CA VAL A 11 10.50 3.93 14.86
C VAL A 11 11.85 3.31 14.50
N GLY A 12 11.84 2.15 13.83
CA GLY A 12 13.02 1.52 13.27
C GLY A 12 13.93 0.82 14.30
N VAL A 13 13.38 0.35 15.42
CA VAL A 13 14.17 -0.45 16.37
C VAL A 13 14.52 -1.79 15.75
N CYS A 14 15.81 -2.05 15.62
CA CYS A 14 16.34 -3.31 15.15
C CYS A 14 16.83 -4.18 16.31
N GLY A 15 16.72 -5.50 16.16
CA GLY A 15 17.22 -6.49 17.11
C GLY A 15 17.53 -7.80 16.41
N TRP A 16 18.15 -8.72 17.14
CA TRP A 16 18.45 -10.07 16.68
C TRP A 16 17.65 -11.10 17.49
N THR A 17 18.25 -12.20 17.84
CA THR A 17 17.63 -13.21 18.71
C THR A 17 17.55 -12.74 20.17
N ASP A 18 16.69 -13.39 20.98
CA ASP A 18 16.56 -13.13 22.40
C ASP A 18 17.95 -13.12 23.13
N PRO A 19 18.21 -12.13 23.98
CA PRO A 19 17.33 -11.03 24.45
C PRO A 19 17.45 -9.73 23.64
N ASP A 20 18.22 -9.68 22.56
CA ASP A 20 18.53 -8.46 21.81
C ASP A 20 17.30 -7.86 21.11
N ASN A 21 16.30 -8.67 20.81
CA ASN A 21 15.01 -8.23 20.26
C ASN A 21 14.11 -7.47 21.28
N ARG A 22 14.54 -7.35 22.55
CA ARG A 22 13.80 -6.67 23.63
C ARG A 22 14.50 -5.38 24.06
N ARG A 23 15.02 -4.63 23.11
CA ARG A 23 15.65 -3.33 23.37
C ARG A 23 14.64 -2.33 23.90
N THR A 24 15.12 -1.32 24.64
CA THR A 24 14.28 -0.21 25.10
C THR A 24 13.85 0.66 23.93
N PHE A 25 12.66 1.26 24.05
CA PHE A 25 12.18 2.23 23.06
C PHE A 25 13.14 3.44 22.98
N PRO A 26 13.50 3.91 21.78
CA PRO A 26 14.57 4.90 21.57
C PRO A 26 14.05 6.34 21.76
N TRP A 27 13.54 6.68 22.92
CA TRP A 27 12.99 8.01 23.22
C TRP A 27 13.94 9.15 22.84
N GLY A 28 13.45 10.06 21.98
CA GLY A 28 14.20 11.21 21.47
C GLY A 28 15.20 10.87 20.34
N LYS A 29 15.19 9.62 19.84
CA LYS A 29 16.01 9.13 18.72
C LYS A 29 15.21 8.33 17.72
N GLU A 30 13.90 8.56 17.70
CA GLU A 30 12.96 7.89 16.80
C GLU A 30 13.26 8.22 15.35
N ASP A 31 13.13 7.23 14.46
CA ASP A 31 13.02 7.48 13.03
C ASP A 31 11.66 8.12 12.74
N LYS A 32 11.68 9.44 12.58
CA LYS A 32 10.45 10.23 12.42
C LYS A 32 9.77 9.99 11.07
N GLU A 33 10.53 9.69 10.03
CA GLU A 33 9.97 9.42 8.71
C GLU A 33 9.22 8.09 8.72
N LEU A 34 9.84 7.05 9.28
CA LEU A 34 9.21 5.75 9.45
C LEU A 34 7.97 5.82 10.36
N PHE A 35 8.03 6.66 11.40
CA PHE A 35 6.89 6.91 12.28
C PHE A 35 5.70 7.54 11.53
N GLU A 36 5.95 8.58 10.74
CA GLU A 36 4.89 9.21 9.94
C GLU A 36 4.35 8.26 8.84
N PHE A 37 5.19 7.42 8.25
CA PHE A 37 4.76 6.35 7.36
C PHE A 37 3.76 5.40 8.04
N HIS A 38 4.07 4.92 9.23
CA HIS A 38 3.17 4.04 9.99
C HIS A 38 1.85 4.74 10.34
N LYS A 39 1.90 6.01 10.76
CA LYS A 39 0.70 6.80 11.05
C LYS A 39 -0.20 6.91 9.81
N GLU A 40 0.39 7.17 8.64
CA GLU A 40 -0.38 7.29 7.40
C GLU A 40 -0.99 5.95 6.99
N MET A 41 -0.26 4.84 7.08
CA MET A 41 -0.79 3.50 6.82
C MET A 41 -1.94 3.14 7.76
N ILE A 42 -1.82 3.48 9.05
CA ILE A 42 -2.88 3.28 10.03
C ILE A 42 -4.09 4.15 9.70
N ARG A 43 -3.88 5.41 9.31
CA ARG A 43 -4.94 6.33 8.89
C ARG A 43 -5.71 5.75 7.70
N ILE A 44 -5.02 5.35 6.64
CA ILE A 44 -5.62 4.71 5.47
C ILE A 44 -6.44 3.48 5.87
N HIS A 45 -5.88 2.60 6.71
CA HIS A 45 -6.61 1.40 7.16
C HIS A 45 -7.87 1.73 7.97
N LYS A 46 -7.87 2.81 8.75
CA LYS A 46 -9.03 3.25 9.55
C LYS A 46 -10.09 3.96 8.70
N ASP A 47 -9.66 4.78 7.75
CA ASP A 47 -10.57 5.61 6.95
C ASP A 47 -11.36 4.78 5.92
N TYR A 48 -10.78 3.68 5.41
CA TYR A 48 -11.40 2.85 4.38
C TYR A 48 -11.89 1.51 4.93
N GLU A 49 -13.21 1.38 5.06
CA GLU A 49 -13.85 0.18 5.61
C GLU A 49 -13.54 -1.07 4.78
N VAL A 50 -13.43 -0.93 3.48
CA VAL A 50 -13.10 -2.01 2.54
C VAL A 50 -11.78 -2.73 2.90
N LEU A 51 -10.83 -2.05 3.53
CA LEU A 51 -9.59 -2.65 4.01
C LEU A 51 -9.81 -3.60 5.20
N ARG A 52 -10.89 -3.44 5.95
CA ARG A 52 -11.24 -4.26 7.12
C ARG A 52 -12.22 -5.37 6.78
N THR A 53 -13.25 -5.06 6.00
CA THR A 53 -14.39 -5.95 5.76
C THR A 53 -14.50 -6.48 4.33
N GLY A 54 -13.88 -5.82 3.35
CA GLY A 54 -13.95 -6.18 1.94
C GLY A 54 -13.36 -7.56 1.63
N ALA A 55 -13.81 -8.16 0.54
CA ALA A 55 -13.22 -9.37 -0.01
C ALA A 55 -11.77 -9.13 -0.45
N LEU A 56 -10.95 -10.17 -0.49
CA LEU A 56 -9.54 -10.10 -0.92
C LEU A 56 -9.33 -10.95 -2.17
N ILE A 57 -8.62 -10.39 -3.14
CA ILE A 57 -8.19 -11.11 -4.34
C ILE A 57 -6.76 -10.73 -4.73
N TYR A 58 -5.97 -11.70 -5.15
CA TYR A 58 -4.66 -11.43 -5.74
C TYR A 58 -4.81 -11.00 -7.21
N LEU A 59 -4.15 -9.91 -7.56
CA LEU A 59 -4.15 -9.31 -8.91
C LEU A 59 -2.85 -9.62 -9.65
N ILE A 60 -1.73 -9.58 -8.94
CA ILE A 60 -0.38 -9.89 -9.44
C ILE A 60 0.29 -10.82 -8.43
N SER A 61 0.97 -11.84 -8.93
CA SER A 61 1.78 -12.76 -8.13
C SER A 61 2.92 -13.27 -8.99
N GLU A 62 4.06 -12.64 -8.88
CA GLU A 62 5.28 -12.96 -9.61
C GLU A 62 6.52 -12.73 -8.76
N ALA A 63 7.69 -13.21 -9.22
CA ALA A 63 8.92 -13.07 -8.46
C ALA A 63 9.23 -11.58 -8.20
N GLY A 64 9.36 -11.23 -6.93
CA GLY A 64 9.67 -9.88 -6.48
C GLY A 64 8.50 -8.89 -6.55
N MET A 65 7.27 -9.32 -6.88
CA MET A 65 6.09 -8.46 -6.86
C MET A 65 4.82 -9.19 -6.45
N ILE A 66 4.06 -8.56 -5.57
CA ILE A 66 2.72 -8.97 -5.21
C ILE A 66 1.75 -7.79 -5.36
N GLY A 67 0.59 -8.05 -5.94
CA GLY A 67 -0.52 -7.11 -6.00
C GLY A 67 -1.79 -7.77 -5.53
N TYR A 68 -2.54 -7.11 -4.66
CA TYR A 68 -3.83 -7.58 -4.20
C TYR A 68 -4.84 -6.45 -4.13
N GLY A 69 -6.11 -6.81 -4.22
CA GLY A 69 -7.22 -5.89 -4.06
C GLY A 69 -8.11 -6.27 -2.88
N ARG A 70 -8.62 -5.26 -2.20
CA ARG A 70 -9.75 -5.34 -1.27
C ARG A 70 -10.93 -4.66 -1.94
N PHE A 71 -12.09 -5.29 -1.94
CA PHE A 71 -13.26 -4.73 -2.63
C PHE A 71 -14.57 -5.07 -1.92
N ALA A 72 -15.51 -4.16 -2.06
CA ALA A 72 -16.91 -4.27 -1.67
C ALA A 72 -17.78 -3.84 -2.86
N ALA A 73 -19.09 -3.62 -2.64
CA ALA A 73 -20.00 -3.24 -3.71
C ALA A 73 -19.63 -1.89 -4.35
N ASP A 74 -19.23 -0.92 -3.54
CA ASP A 74 -19.10 0.49 -3.96
C ASP A 74 -17.67 1.02 -3.90
N GLU A 75 -16.74 0.25 -3.31
CA GLU A 75 -15.37 0.70 -3.07
C GLU A 75 -14.37 -0.43 -3.29
N CYS A 76 -13.22 -0.07 -3.86
CA CYS A 76 -12.08 -0.98 -3.89
C CYS A 76 -10.75 -0.25 -3.64
N VAL A 77 -9.82 -1.00 -3.06
CA VAL A 77 -8.43 -0.59 -2.84
C VAL A 77 -7.51 -1.64 -3.47
N CYS A 78 -6.52 -1.18 -4.20
CA CYS A 78 -5.45 -2.00 -4.76
C CYS A 78 -4.13 -1.67 -4.06
N VAL A 79 -3.38 -2.69 -3.69
CA VAL A 79 -2.05 -2.56 -3.09
C VAL A 79 -1.06 -3.33 -3.94
N LEU A 80 0.03 -2.68 -4.31
CA LEU A 80 1.16 -3.30 -5.01
C LEU A 80 2.41 -3.15 -4.14
N ILE A 81 3.20 -4.21 -4.06
CA ILE A 81 4.45 -4.24 -3.30
C ILE A 81 5.48 -4.94 -4.17
N GLN A 82 6.68 -4.36 -4.27
CA GLN A 82 7.81 -5.00 -4.93
C GLN A 82 9.07 -4.97 -4.06
N THR A 83 9.94 -5.96 -4.27
CA THR A 83 11.22 -6.12 -3.57
C THR A 83 12.41 -6.09 -4.53
N THR A 84 12.21 -5.64 -5.76
CA THR A 84 13.28 -5.51 -6.76
C THR A 84 13.92 -4.13 -6.69
N GLU A 85 15.19 -4.05 -7.07
CA GLU A 85 15.98 -2.81 -7.03
C GLU A 85 15.67 -1.84 -8.19
N GLU A 86 14.84 -2.26 -9.13
CA GLU A 86 14.48 -1.45 -10.29
C GLU A 86 13.02 -1.00 -10.22
N LYS A 87 12.78 0.23 -10.68
CA LYS A 87 11.44 0.75 -10.88
C LYS A 87 10.71 -0.05 -11.94
N LYS A 88 9.45 -0.43 -11.67
CA LYS A 88 8.64 -1.21 -12.60
C LYS A 88 7.33 -0.49 -12.94
N THR A 89 6.98 -0.52 -14.23
CA THR A 89 5.62 -0.19 -14.68
C THR A 89 4.84 -1.48 -14.85
N VAL A 90 3.72 -1.60 -14.17
CA VAL A 90 2.88 -2.79 -14.18
C VAL A 90 1.47 -2.48 -14.65
N ARG A 91 0.92 -3.40 -15.43
CA ARG A 91 -0.48 -3.39 -15.85
C ARG A 91 -1.30 -4.24 -14.88
N VAL A 92 -2.17 -3.59 -14.11
CA VAL A 92 -2.94 -4.20 -13.03
C VAL A 92 -4.37 -4.47 -13.49
N PRO A 93 -4.87 -5.71 -13.44
CA PRO A 93 -6.22 -6.08 -13.92
C PRO A 93 -7.30 -5.70 -12.90
N VAL A 94 -7.61 -4.41 -12.80
CA VAL A 94 -8.59 -3.87 -11.83
C VAL A 94 -10.04 -4.16 -12.19
N TRP A 95 -10.33 -4.66 -13.40
CA TRP A 95 -11.64 -5.21 -13.74
C TRP A 95 -12.08 -6.32 -12.76
N ARG A 96 -11.12 -7.04 -12.18
CA ARG A 96 -11.37 -8.07 -11.15
C ARG A 96 -11.88 -7.50 -9.83
N LEU A 97 -11.76 -6.19 -9.65
CA LEU A 97 -12.31 -5.43 -8.51
C LEU A 97 -13.63 -4.73 -8.85
N GLY A 98 -14.18 -4.99 -10.05
CA GLY A 98 -15.40 -4.35 -10.53
C GLY A 98 -15.19 -3.01 -11.23
N MET A 99 -13.93 -2.58 -11.45
CA MET A 99 -13.63 -1.35 -12.18
C MET A 99 -13.93 -1.48 -13.67
N THR A 100 -14.47 -0.41 -14.27
CA THR A 100 -14.84 -0.36 -15.68
C THR A 100 -13.99 0.68 -16.43
N ASP A 101 -13.86 0.51 -17.74
CA ASP A 101 -13.14 1.47 -18.60
C ASP A 101 -13.69 2.88 -18.43
N GLY A 102 -12.77 3.86 -18.42
CA GLY A 102 -13.08 5.27 -18.20
C GLY A 102 -13.33 5.64 -16.72
N SER A 103 -13.26 4.69 -15.79
CA SER A 103 -13.17 5.00 -14.35
C SER A 103 -11.71 5.26 -13.96
N PHE A 104 -11.50 5.71 -12.71
CA PHE A 104 -10.17 6.08 -12.22
C PHE A 104 -9.87 5.42 -10.89
N MET A 105 -8.59 5.14 -10.67
CA MET A 105 -8.04 4.91 -9.34
C MET A 105 -7.07 6.03 -8.97
N ALA A 106 -7.10 6.46 -7.72
CA ALA A 106 -6.19 7.47 -7.19
C ALA A 106 -5.17 6.82 -6.25
N SER A 107 -3.89 7.16 -6.39
CA SER A 107 -2.90 6.80 -5.37
C SER A 107 -3.22 7.52 -4.07
N MET A 108 -3.18 6.81 -2.96
CA MET A 108 -3.30 7.35 -1.61
C MET A 108 -1.93 7.52 -0.97
N MET A 109 -1.04 6.61 -1.28
CA MET A 109 0.32 6.58 -0.74
C MET A 109 1.21 5.74 -1.64
N SER A 110 2.44 6.16 -1.80
CA SER A 110 3.52 5.37 -2.43
C SER A 110 4.78 5.45 -1.58
N CYS A 111 5.61 4.42 -1.63
CA CYS A 111 6.89 4.38 -0.93
C CYS A 111 7.95 3.68 -1.78
N GLY A 112 9.20 3.88 -1.42
CA GLY A 112 10.38 3.27 -2.01
C GLY A 112 11.61 3.58 -1.18
N THR A 113 12.80 3.36 -1.74
CA THR A 113 14.09 3.57 -1.05
C THR A 113 14.35 5.01 -0.61
N GLU A 114 13.66 5.99 -1.21
CA GLU A 114 13.83 7.43 -0.91
C GLU A 114 12.77 7.97 0.07
N GLY A 115 11.95 7.09 0.68
CA GLY A 115 10.89 7.47 1.60
C GLY A 115 9.49 7.24 1.05
N PHE A 116 8.51 8.03 1.48
CA PHE A 116 7.12 7.88 1.05
C PHE A 116 6.49 9.21 0.61
N SER A 117 5.42 9.11 -0.17
CA SER A 117 4.62 10.24 -0.65
C SER A 117 3.14 9.93 -0.53
N ILE A 118 2.36 10.96 -0.16
CA ILE A 118 0.88 10.93 -0.15
C ILE A 118 0.28 11.71 -1.33
N GLU A 119 1.11 12.06 -2.32
CA GLU A 119 0.65 12.75 -3.52
C GLU A 119 -0.31 11.88 -4.31
N ALA A 120 -1.51 12.41 -4.54
CA ALA A 120 -2.53 11.71 -5.31
C ALA A 120 -2.24 11.82 -6.82
N LYS A 121 -2.16 10.67 -7.49
CA LYS A 121 -2.09 10.55 -8.94
C LYS A 121 -3.28 9.73 -9.43
N LEU A 122 -3.90 10.17 -10.52
CA LEU A 122 -5.02 9.47 -11.13
C LEU A 122 -4.51 8.49 -12.20
N HIS A 123 -5.06 7.29 -12.16
CA HIS A 123 -4.81 6.23 -13.13
C HIS A 123 -6.13 5.84 -13.77
N GLU A 124 -6.25 6.12 -15.08
CA GLU A 124 -7.43 5.77 -15.87
C GLU A 124 -7.48 4.26 -16.15
N VAL A 125 -8.66 3.68 -16.01
CA VAL A 125 -8.89 2.28 -16.39
C VAL A 125 -9.10 2.19 -17.88
N LYS A 126 -8.25 1.40 -18.56
CA LYS A 126 -8.28 1.11 -19.99
C LYS A 126 -8.15 -0.39 -20.20
N GLU A 127 -9.05 -0.95 -21.00
CA GLU A 127 -9.10 -2.40 -21.24
C GLU A 127 -9.13 -3.22 -19.93
N GLY A 128 -9.88 -2.72 -18.95
CA GLY A 128 -10.02 -3.32 -17.61
C GLY A 128 -8.80 -3.21 -16.70
N CYS A 129 -7.75 -2.51 -17.11
CA CYS A 129 -6.49 -2.40 -16.38
C CYS A 129 -6.12 -0.94 -16.11
N ILE A 130 -5.26 -0.73 -15.11
CA ILE A 130 -4.51 0.51 -14.92
C ILE A 130 -3.02 0.24 -15.13
N GLU A 131 -2.28 1.25 -15.59
CA GLU A 131 -0.82 1.24 -15.58
C GLU A 131 -0.31 2.00 -14.36
N VAL A 132 0.58 1.36 -13.60
CA VAL A 132 1.12 1.89 -12.35
C VAL A 132 2.61 1.71 -12.31
N GLU A 133 3.30 2.79 -11.96
CA GLU A 133 4.73 2.78 -11.68
C GLU A 133 4.93 2.48 -10.19
N VAL A 134 5.70 1.43 -9.88
CA VAL A 134 6.05 1.04 -8.51
C VAL A 134 7.53 1.26 -8.31
N MET A 135 7.88 1.99 -7.25
CA MET A 135 9.26 2.34 -6.93
C MET A 135 10.08 1.12 -6.47
N PRO A 136 11.41 1.16 -6.61
CA PRO A 136 12.29 0.11 -6.12
C PRO A 136 12.04 -0.19 -4.63
N GLU A 137 12.05 -1.48 -4.26
CA GLU A 137 11.85 -1.94 -2.87
C GLU A 137 10.69 -1.23 -2.16
N GLY A 138 9.59 -1.01 -2.89
CA GLY A 138 8.53 -0.13 -2.48
C GLY A 138 7.14 -0.66 -2.76
N GLY A 139 6.17 0.21 -2.58
CA GLY A 139 4.78 -0.12 -2.82
C GLY A 139 3.93 1.10 -3.09
N ILE A 140 2.69 0.82 -3.49
CA ILE A 140 1.68 1.84 -3.73
C ILE A 140 0.31 1.34 -3.31
N VAL A 141 -0.48 2.21 -2.71
CA VAL A 141 -1.87 1.98 -2.33
C VAL A 141 -2.75 2.89 -3.18
N LEU A 142 -3.69 2.30 -3.90
CA LEU A 142 -4.62 3.01 -4.78
C LEU A 142 -6.06 2.69 -4.36
N LYS A 143 -6.94 3.67 -4.50
CA LYS A 143 -8.38 3.49 -4.28
C LYS A 143 -9.19 3.85 -5.51
N SER A 144 -10.38 3.24 -5.65
CA SER A 144 -11.37 3.67 -6.62
C SER A 144 -11.80 5.12 -6.36
N VAL A 145 -11.97 5.89 -7.43
CA VAL A 145 -12.53 7.24 -7.37
C VAL A 145 -13.99 7.15 -7.79
N GLU A 146 -14.89 7.65 -6.94
CA GLU A 146 -16.30 7.78 -7.29
C GLU A 146 -16.44 8.68 -8.53
N LYS A 147 -17.25 8.27 -9.50
CA LYS A 147 -17.64 9.16 -10.59
C LYS A 147 -18.46 10.30 -9.98
N ALA A 148 -17.93 11.52 -10.03
CA ALA A 148 -18.77 12.69 -9.83
C ALA A 148 -19.80 12.71 -10.96
N TYR A 149 -21.07 12.51 -10.61
CA TYR A 149 -22.20 12.67 -11.52
C TYR A 149 -22.50 14.15 -11.74
#